data_7dab5e489a012069247ccb1f5a0a419d
#
_entry.id   7dab5e489a012069247ccb1f5a0a419d
#
_cell.length_a   1.000
_cell.length_b   1.000
_cell.length_c   1.000
_cell.angle_alpha   90.00
_cell.angle_beta   90.00
_cell.angle_gamma   90.00
#
_symmetry.space_group_name_H-M   'P 1'
#
loop_
_entity.id
_entity.type
_entity.pdbx_description
1 polymer ?
#
loop_
_entity_poly.entity_id
_entity_poly.type
_entity_poly.pdbx_seq_one_letter_code
_entity_poly.pdbx_strand_id
1 'polypeptide(L)'
;MEITRPDYYKEFSCIAGACPDTCCAGWQIVIDDKSLKKYKRVKGTFRNRLHNDIDWKEKVFRQYDKRCAFLNEDSLCDIYSEVGKRMLCDTCRKYPRHIEEFEGLREYSLSLSCPEAARILLGRREKVTFQTAEVPSPEETYDDFDYMLFTALEDTREYFLEVLQNRQIPMRLRMWKILAAASILSLIHI
;
A
#
# COMPACT_ATOMS: atom_id res chain seq x y z
N MET A 1 -4.28 12.06 -17.46
CA MET A 1 -4.43 11.25 -16.26
C MET A 1 -4.16 12.11 -15.05
N GLU A 2 -5.07 12.10 -14.11
CA GLU A 2 -4.93 12.78 -12.83
C GLU A 2 -4.22 11.88 -11.81
N ILE A 3 -3.39 12.47 -10.95
CA ILE A 3 -2.73 11.78 -9.84
C ILE A 3 -3.05 12.53 -8.56
N THR A 4 -3.67 11.83 -7.61
CA THR A 4 -3.98 12.37 -6.29
C THR A 4 -3.19 11.63 -5.20
N ARG A 5 -2.71 12.36 -4.21
CA ARG A 5 -1.97 11.81 -3.06
C ARG A 5 -2.12 12.70 -1.83
N PRO A 6 -2.09 12.13 -0.61
CA PRO A 6 -2.09 12.94 0.60
C PRO A 6 -0.78 13.73 0.72
N ASP A 7 -0.84 14.89 1.35
CA ASP A 7 0.28 15.81 1.51
C ASP A 7 1.48 15.18 2.22
N TYR A 8 1.24 14.25 3.15
CA TYR A 8 2.28 13.51 3.88
C TYR A 8 2.92 12.35 3.09
N TYR A 9 2.44 12.03 1.90
CA TYR A 9 2.91 10.85 1.14
C TYR A 9 4.42 10.83 0.92
N LYS A 10 5.01 12.00 0.68
CA LYS A 10 6.45 12.15 0.43
C LYS A 10 7.31 12.09 1.71
N GLU A 11 6.71 12.23 2.88
CA GLU A 11 7.41 12.16 4.16
C GLU A 11 7.84 10.74 4.49
N PHE A 12 7.18 9.74 3.87
CA PHE A 12 7.47 8.35 4.14
C PHE A 12 8.84 7.93 3.61
N SER A 13 9.66 7.41 4.53
CA SER A 13 10.89 6.66 4.26
C SER A 13 10.94 5.43 5.15
N CYS A 14 11.28 4.27 4.58
CA CYS A 14 11.41 3.05 5.38
C CYS A 14 12.56 3.19 6.37
N ILE A 15 12.28 2.91 7.64
CA ILE A 15 13.24 2.98 8.76
C ILE A 15 13.98 1.66 9.01
N ALA A 16 13.75 0.67 8.16
CA ALA A 16 14.46 -0.63 8.13
C ALA A 16 14.57 -1.27 9.53
N GLY A 17 15.78 -1.56 10.01
CA GLY A 17 16.02 -2.20 11.30
C GLY A 17 15.57 -1.39 12.54
N ALA A 18 15.23 -0.11 12.39
CA ALA A 18 14.64 0.68 13.47
C ALA A 18 13.11 0.52 13.56
N CYS A 19 12.50 -0.27 12.65
CA CYS A 19 11.06 -0.50 12.67
C CYS A 19 10.67 -1.39 13.86
N PRO A 20 9.64 -1.00 14.66
CA PRO A 20 9.19 -1.83 15.79
C PRO A 20 8.50 -3.13 15.36
N ASP A 21 8.21 -3.27 14.08
CA ASP A 21 7.59 -4.44 13.46
C ASP A 21 8.20 -4.67 12.08
N THR A 22 7.72 -5.65 11.31
CA THR A 22 8.25 -5.98 10.00
C THR A 22 7.14 -6.18 8.96
N CYS A 23 7.35 -5.61 7.76
CA CYS A 23 6.51 -5.90 6.59
C CYS A 23 6.80 -7.28 5.97
N CYS A 24 7.77 -8.02 6.49
CA CYS A 24 8.16 -9.35 6.00
C CYS A 24 7.52 -10.49 6.80
N ALA A 25 6.44 -10.23 7.55
CA ALA A 25 5.74 -11.24 8.34
C ALA A 25 4.22 -11.05 8.28
N GLY A 26 3.48 -12.13 8.56
CA GLY A 26 2.03 -12.12 8.75
C GLY A 26 1.19 -12.17 7.48
N TRP A 27 1.77 -12.09 6.30
CA TRP A 27 1.06 -12.16 5.02
C TRP A 27 1.90 -12.77 3.91
N GLN A 28 1.24 -13.28 2.87
CA GLN A 28 1.91 -13.91 1.75
C GLN A 28 2.43 -12.86 0.76
N ILE A 29 3.73 -12.88 0.50
CA ILE A 29 4.39 -11.92 -0.39
C ILE A 29 4.45 -12.51 -1.80
N VAL A 30 3.63 -11.97 -2.70
CA VAL A 30 3.58 -12.35 -4.12
C VAL A 30 4.73 -11.69 -4.89
N ILE A 31 5.33 -12.47 -5.79
CA ILE A 31 6.47 -12.05 -6.60
C ILE A 31 6.00 -11.86 -8.05
N ASP A 32 6.24 -10.69 -8.60
CA ASP A 32 5.95 -10.40 -10.00
C ASP A 32 6.86 -11.18 -10.98
N ASP A 33 6.36 -11.45 -12.18
CA ASP A 33 7.06 -12.25 -13.20
C ASP A 33 8.42 -11.67 -13.61
N LYS A 34 8.54 -10.34 -13.60
CA LYS A 34 9.79 -9.65 -13.91
C LYS A 34 10.85 -9.95 -12.84
N SER A 35 10.44 -9.92 -11.58
CA SER A 35 11.32 -10.24 -10.45
C SER A 35 11.69 -11.74 -10.41
N LEU A 36 10.75 -12.64 -10.68
CA LEU A 36 11.06 -14.06 -10.85
C LEU A 36 12.12 -14.31 -11.94
N LYS A 37 12.02 -13.63 -13.08
CA LYS A 37 13.03 -13.70 -14.16
C LYS A 37 14.40 -13.19 -13.69
N LYS A 38 14.43 -12.14 -12.85
CA LYS A 38 15.70 -11.65 -12.25
C LYS A 38 16.29 -12.68 -11.29
N TYR A 39 15.48 -13.27 -10.40
CA TYR A 39 15.92 -14.24 -9.41
C TYR A 39 16.53 -15.48 -10.04
N LYS A 40 15.97 -15.98 -11.15
CA LYS A 40 16.53 -17.09 -11.93
C LYS A 40 17.95 -16.81 -12.47
N ARG A 41 18.31 -15.54 -12.65
CA ARG A 41 19.60 -15.12 -13.22
C ARG A 41 20.66 -14.82 -12.16
N VAL A 42 20.31 -14.80 -10.87
CA VAL A 42 21.25 -14.58 -9.79
C VAL A 42 22.29 -15.71 -9.78
N LYS A 43 23.56 -15.35 -9.59
CA LYS A 43 24.70 -16.28 -9.50
C LYS A 43 25.29 -16.23 -8.10
N GLY A 44 26.14 -17.19 -7.77
CA GLY A 44 26.81 -17.26 -6.47
C GLY A 44 25.98 -17.99 -5.41
N THR A 45 26.40 -17.87 -4.17
CA THR A 45 25.84 -18.61 -3.01
C THR A 45 24.37 -18.28 -2.76
N PHE A 46 23.99 -17.02 -2.95
CA PHE A 46 22.60 -16.54 -2.73
C PHE A 46 21.59 -17.14 -3.72
N ARG A 47 22.05 -17.64 -4.88
CA ARG A 47 21.20 -18.34 -5.86
C ARG A 47 20.47 -19.53 -5.23
N ASN A 48 21.20 -20.35 -4.46
CA ASN A 48 20.60 -21.56 -3.87
C ASN A 48 19.50 -21.20 -2.88
N ARG A 49 19.70 -20.16 -2.10
CA ARG A 49 18.68 -19.65 -1.17
C ARG A 49 17.45 -19.15 -1.89
N LEU A 50 17.62 -18.32 -2.93
CA LEU A 50 16.50 -17.89 -3.78
C LEU A 50 15.73 -19.06 -4.39
N HIS A 51 16.46 -20.11 -4.85
CA HIS A 51 15.83 -21.27 -5.46
C HIS A 51 15.00 -22.07 -4.45
N ASN A 52 15.48 -22.24 -3.22
CA ASN A 52 14.84 -23.04 -2.19
C ASN A 52 13.70 -22.32 -1.48
N ASP A 53 13.82 -21.00 -1.29
CA ASP A 53 12.93 -20.19 -0.47
C ASP A 53 11.87 -19.41 -1.29
N ILE A 54 11.79 -19.69 -2.59
CA ILE A 54 10.70 -19.25 -3.46
C ILE A 54 9.83 -20.44 -3.84
N ASP A 55 8.52 -20.30 -3.67
CA ASP A 55 7.58 -21.17 -4.34
C ASP A 55 7.36 -20.64 -5.76
N TRP A 56 8.00 -21.32 -6.71
CA TRP A 56 7.99 -20.91 -8.11
C TRP A 56 6.67 -21.14 -8.83
N LYS A 57 5.84 -22.05 -8.30
CA LYS A 57 4.51 -22.35 -8.87
C LYS A 57 3.52 -21.28 -8.42
N GLU A 58 3.46 -21.02 -7.13
CA GLU A 58 2.58 -20.03 -6.53
C GLU A 58 3.13 -18.59 -6.65
N LYS A 59 4.40 -18.45 -7.08
CA LYS A 59 5.10 -17.17 -7.24
C LYS A 59 5.16 -16.35 -5.96
N VAL A 60 5.50 -16.99 -4.86
CA VAL A 60 5.56 -16.34 -3.54
C VAL A 60 6.87 -16.67 -2.83
N PHE A 61 7.27 -15.81 -1.91
CA PHE A 61 8.32 -16.16 -0.95
C PHE A 61 7.77 -17.16 0.06
N ARG A 62 8.54 -18.22 0.35
CA ARG A 62 8.21 -19.14 1.44
C ARG A 62 8.23 -18.42 2.77
N GLN A 63 7.41 -18.91 3.69
CA GLN A 63 7.35 -18.39 5.05
C GLN A 63 7.59 -19.52 6.04
N TYR A 64 8.37 -19.21 7.07
CA TYR A 64 8.60 -20.06 8.22
C TYR A 64 8.11 -19.32 9.46
N ASP A 65 7.23 -19.91 10.22
CA ASP A 65 6.57 -19.28 11.38
C ASP A 65 5.93 -17.91 11.04
N LYS A 66 5.26 -17.84 9.88
CA LYS A 66 4.65 -16.61 9.32
C LYS A 66 5.65 -15.50 9.00
N ARG A 67 6.94 -15.78 8.94
CA ARG A 67 8.01 -14.84 8.57
C ARG A 67 8.55 -15.20 7.19
N CYS A 68 8.82 -14.20 6.38
CA CYS A 68 9.47 -14.40 5.08
C CYS A 68 10.82 -15.10 5.27
N ALA A 69 11.11 -16.09 4.44
CA ALA A 69 12.37 -16.83 4.46
C ALA A 69 13.63 -15.95 4.29
N PHE A 70 13.45 -14.74 3.76
CA PHE A 70 14.54 -13.77 3.57
C PHE A 70 14.60 -12.71 4.68
N LEU A 71 13.80 -12.82 5.73
CA LEU A 71 13.91 -11.97 6.91
C LEU A 71 14.92 -12.62 7.89
N ASN A 72 16.02 -11.95 8.15
CA ASN A 72 17.06 -12.44 9.06
C ASN A 72 16.74 -12.12 10.54
N GLU A 73 17.65 -12.53 11.43
CA GLU A 73 17.52 -12.36 12.89
C GLU A 73 17.58 -10.88 13.29
N ASP A 74 18.25 -10.05 12.52
CA ASP A 74 18.33 -8.59 12.74
C ASP A 74 17.11 -7.84 12.22
N SER A 75 16.03 -8.56 11.82
CA SER A 75 14.83 -8.01 11.19
C SER A 75 15.10 -7.25 9.89
N LEU A 76 16.16 -7.61 9.18
CA LEU A 76 16.51 -7.05 7.88
C LEU A 76 16.26 -8.07 6.76
N CYS A 77 16.07 -7.56 5.55
CA CYS A 77 15.81 -8.39 4.36
C CYS A 77 17.13 -8.78 3.68
N ASP A 78 17.43 -10.08 3.63
CA ASP A 78 18.67 -10.58 3.00
C ASP A 78 18.70 -10.35 1.49
N ILE A 79 17.56 -10.29 0.79
CA ILE A 79 17.54 -9.88 -0.62
C ILE A 79 18.09 -8.45 -0.74
N TYR A 80 17.70 -7.57 0.19
CA TYR A 80 18.19 -6.19 0.19
C TYR A 80 19.68 -6.12 0.52
N SER A 81 20.11 -6.85 1.55
CA SER A 81 21.49 -6.82 2.05
C SER A 81 22.49 -7.47 1.10
N GLU A 82 22.15 -8.67 0.56
CA GLU A 82 23.06 -9.50 -0.23
C GLU A 82 23.10 -9.14 -1.71
N VAL A 83 21.96 -8.79 -2.29
CA VAL A 83 21.85 -8.56 -3.74
C VAL A 83 21.31 -7.16 -4.10
N GLY A 84 20.97 -6.37 -3.10
CA GLY A 84 20.66 -4.95 -3.22
C GLY A 84 19.20 -4.62 -3.51
N LYS A 85 18.85 -3.36 -3.23
CA LYS A 85 17.47 -2.81 -3.35
C LYS A 85 16.81 -3.09 -4.71
N ARG A 86 17.58 -3.11 -5.79
CA ARG A 86 17.06 -3.35 -7.16
C ARG A 86 16.52 -4.76 -7.37
N MET A 87 16.85 -5.67 -6.45
CA MET A 87 16.40 -7.06 -6.49
C MET A 87 15.11 -7.30 -5.73
N LEU A 88 14.62 -6.34 -4.96
CA LEU A 88 13.30 -6.45 -4.35
C LEU A 88 12.22 -6.61 -5.43
N CYS A 89 11.26 -7.51 -5.20
CA CYS A 89 10.08 -7.62 -6.06
C CYS A 89 9.19 -6.38 -5.92
N ASP A 90 8.25 -6.21 -6.84
CA ASP A 90 7.39 -5.03 -6.86
C ASP A 90 6.60 -4.86 -5.57
N THR A 91 6.07 -5.94 -5.01
CA THR A 91 5.38 -5.94 -3.72
C THR A 91 6.25 -5.37 -2.60
N CYS A 92 7.48 -5.91 -2.41
CA CYS A 92 8.39 -5.45 -1.37
C CYS A 92 8.91 -4.03 -1.59
N ARG A 93 9.09 -3.63 -2.86
CA ARG A 93 9.59 -2.31 -3.22
C ARG A 93 8.56 -1.21 -3.06
N LYS A 94 7.29 -1.52 -3.36
CA LYS A 94 6.18 -0.57 -3.31
C LYS A 94 5.64 -0.39 -1.89
N TYR A 95 5.55 -1.46 -1.11
CA TYR A 95 5.03 -1.39 0.26
C TYR A 95 5.72 -0.28 1.09
N PRO A 96 5.00 0.49 1.86
CA PRO A 96 3.55 0.51 2.10
C PRO A 96 2.76 1.39 1.13
N ARG A 97 3.36 1.77 0.00
CA ARG A 97 2.71 2.57 -1.02
C ARG A 97 1.67 1.73 -1.74
N HIS A 98 0.48 2.28 -1.81
CA HIS A 98 -0.64 1.70 -2.53
C HIS A 98 -1.09 2.67 -3.62
N ILE A 99 -1.53 2.13 -4.75
CA ILE A 99 -2.01 2.89 -5.89
C ILE A 99 -3.34 2.25 -6.30
N GLU A 100 -4.41 3.02 -6.18
CA GLU A 100 -5.69 2.68 -6.78
C GLU A 100 -5.73 3.25 -8.19
N GLU A 101 -6.16 2.42 -9.13
CA GLU A 101 -6.19 2.75 -10.54
C GLU A 101 -7.64 2.82 -11.01
N PHE A 102 -8.09 4.02 -11.36
CA PHE A 102 -9.38 4.29 -11.96
C PHE A 102 -9.19 4.86 -13.37
N GLU A 103 -10.26 4.93 -14.14
CA GLU A 103 -10.23 5.52 -15.48
C GLU A 103 -9.75 6.97 -15.43
N GLY A 104 -8.57 7.21 -16.01
CA GLY A 104 -7.95 8.53 -16.01
C GLY A 104 -7.43 9.06 -14.68
N LEU A 105 -7.57 8.31 -13.57
CA LEU A 105 -7.18 8.72 -12.22
C LEU A 105 -6.28 7.67 -11.54
N ARG A 106 -5.29 8.12 -10.81
CA ARG A 106 -4.46 7.31 -9.91
C ARG A 106 -4.41 7.91 -8.52
N GLU A 107 -4.85 7.16 -7.54
CA GLU A 107 -4.81 7.59 -6.15
C GLU A 107 -3.70 6.87 -5.39
N TYR A 108 -2.81 7.65 -4.83
CA TYR A 108 -1.68 7.15 -4.05
C TYR A 108 -1.98 7.25 -2.56
N SER A 109 -1.71 6.18 -1.83
CA SER A 109 -1.85 6.15 -0.39
C SER A 109 -0.71 5.41 0.29
N LEU A 110 -0.66 5.45 1.62
CA LEU A 110 0.25 4.67 2.45
C LEU A 110 -0.58 3.75 3.34
N SER A 111 -0.31 2.44 3.27
CA SER A 111 -0.96 1.47 4.14
C SER A 111 -0.60 1.70 5.61
N LEU A 112 -1.61 1.81 6.46
CA LEU A 112 -1.44 1.95 7.91
C LEU A 112 -1.00 0.67 8.62
N SER A 113 -0.90 -0.45 7.89
CA SER A 113 -0.23 -1.66 8.39
C SER A 113 1.29 -1.47 8.54
N CYS A 114 1.85 -0.39 7.98
CA CYS A 114 3.24 0.00 8.21
C CYS A 114 3.32 0.92 9.44
N PRO A 115 4.08 0.56 10.50
CA PRO A 115 4.21 1.39 11.70
C PRO A 115 4.71 2.81 11.41
N GLU A 116 5.63 2.97 10.47
CA GLU A 116 6.15 4.30 10.14
C GLU A 116 5.11 5.15 9.38
N ALA A 117 4.34 4.56 8.46
CA ALA A 117 3.23 5.25 7.80
C ALA A 117 2.15 5.67 8.84
N ALA A 118 1.82 4.77 9.76
CA ALA A 118 0.90 5.05 10.85
C ALA A 118 1.42 6.16 11.77
N ARG A 119 2.72 6.13 12.13
CA ARG A 119 3.36 7.17 12.95
C ARG A 119 3.28 8.54 12.29
N ILE A 120 3.56 8.62 10.99
CA ILE A 120 3.47 9.87 10.23
C ILE A 120 2.05 10.42 10.31
N LEU A 121 1.03 9.61 9.96
CA LEU A 121 -0.35 10.07 9.95
C LEU A 121 -0.88 10.41 11.35
N LEU A 122 -0.67 9.54 12.33
CA LEU A 122 -1.19 9.74 13.70
C LEU A 122 -0.47 10.85 14.45
N GLY A 123 0.77 11.14 14.09
CA GLY A 123 1.56 12.24 14.67
C GLY A 123 1.16 13.62 14.17
N ARG A 124 0.35 13.72 13.12
CA ARG A 124 -0.04 15.00 12.53
C ARG A 124 -1.01 15.78 13.42
N ARG A 125 -0.74 17.06 13.56
CA ARG A 125 -1.65 18.02 14.18
C ARG A 125 -2.52 18.74 13.17
N GLU A 126 -1.97 18.96 11.98
CA GLU A 126 -2.65 19.61 10.87
C GLU A 126 -3.64 18.65 10.20
N LYS A 127 -4.65 19.20 9.53
CA LYS A 127 -5.55 18.43 8.69
C LYS A 127 -4.78 17.84 7.50
N VAL A 128 -5.12 16.63 7.11
CA VAL A 128 -4.61 16.05 5.86
C VAL A 128 -5.27 16.76 4.69
N THR A 129 -4.45 17.15 3.72
CA THR A 129 -4.90 17.68 2.43
C THR A 129 -4.41 16.77 1.31
N PHE A 130 -5.07 16.85 0.16
CA PHE A 130 -4.72 16.05 -1.00
C PHE A 130 -4.12 16.95 -2.09
N GLN A 131 -3.04 16.47 -2.70
CA GLN A 131 -2.36 17.14 -3.80
C GLN A 131 -2.71 16.43 -5.09
N THR A 132 -3.27 17.16 -6.03
CA THR A 132 -3.61 16.68 -7.36
C THR A 132 -2.64 17.24 -8.39
N ALA A 133 -2.26 16.42 -9.37
CA ALA A 133 -1.42 16.80 -10.49
C ALA A 133 -1.87 16.07 -11.76
N GLU A 134 -1.90 16.79 -12.87
CA GLU A 134 -2.13 16.19 -14.18
C GLU A 134 -0.80 15.72 -14.80
N VAL A 135 -0.82 14.52 -15.38
CA VAL A 135 0.30 13.98 -16.14
C VAL A 135 -0.18 13.52 -17.52
N PRO A 136 0.61 13.75 -18.57
CA PRO A 136 0.30 13.21 -19.89
C PRO A 136 0.19 11.69 -19.84
N SER A 137 -0.90 11.13 -20.34
CA SER A 137 -1.09 9.69 -20.50
C SER A 137 -2.00 9.43 -21.69
N PRO A 138 -1.95 8.23 -22.30
CA PRO A 138 -3.01 7.79 -23.21
C PRO A 138 -4.38 7.86 -22.54
N GLU A 139 -5.41 8.04 -23.33
CA GLU A 139 -6.79 7.90 -22.86
C GLU A 139 -7.04 6.45 -22.42
N GLU A 140 -7.65 6.29 -21.27
CA GLU A 140 -7.99 4.99 -20.69
C GLU A 140 -9.51 4.89 -20.59
N THR A 141 -10.06 3.75 -21.01
CA THR A 141 -11.47 3.44 -20.87
C THR A 141 -11.61 2.04 -20.30
N TYR A 142 -12.48 1.88 -19.30
CA TYR A 142 -12.76 0.59 -18.66
C TYR A 142 -14.22 0.22 -18.93
N ASP A 143 -14.44 -0.94 -19.56
CA ASP A 143 -15.77 -1.40 -19.99
C ASP A 143 -16.77 -1.51 -18.82
N ASP A 144 -16.28 -1.84 -17.62
CA ASP A 144 -17.07 -2.04 -16.39
C ASP A 144 -17.03 -0.85 -15.43
N PHE A 145 -16.62 0.35 -15.87
CA PHE A 145 -16.52 1.51 -15.00
C PHE A 145 -17.89 2.19 -14.79
N ASP A 146 -18.43 2.07 -13.57
CA ASP A 146 -19.68 2.72 -13.19
C ASP A 146 -19.41 4.14 -12.66
N TYR A 147 -19.58 5.13 -13.54
CA TYR A 147 -19.38 6.54 -13.23
C TYR A 147 -20.28 7.05 -12.11
N MET A 148 -21.53 6.59 -12.06
CA MET A 148 -22.50 7.06 -11.05
C MET A 148 -22.11 6.56 -9.66
N LEU A 149 -21.75 5.28 -9.57
CA LEU A 149 -21.24 4.70 -8.33
C LEU A 149 -19.92 5.35 -7.91
N PHE A 150 -19.01 5.56 -8.84
CA PHE A 150 -17.72 6.19 -8.56
C PHE A 150 -17.89 7.59 -7.97
N THR A 151 -18.70 8.43 -8.60
CA THR A 151 -18.99 9.80 -8.10
C THR A 151 -19.63 9.77 -6.71
N ALA A 152 -20.60 8.87 -6.49
CA ALA A 152 -21.24 8.73 -5.17
C ALA A 152 -20.26 8.31 -4.07
N LEU A 153 -19.28 7.47 -4.43
CA LEU A 153 -18.21 7.06 -3.51
C LEU A 153 -17.23 8.20 -3.23
N GLU A 154 -16.89 9.01 -4.24
CA GLU A 154 -16.04 10.19 -4.06
C GLU A 154 -16.70 11.22 -3.13
N ASP A 155 -17.96 11.59 -3.38
CA ASP A 155 -18.72 12.52 -2.54
C ASP A 155 -18.83 12.00 -1.09
N THR A 156 -19.09 10.71 -0.92
CA THR A 156 -19.16 10.08 0.39
C THR A 156 -17.81 10.11 1.10
N ARG A 157 -16.72 9.88 0.38
CA ARG A 157 -15.37 9.95 0.92
C ARG A 157 -15.01 11.36 1.37
N GLU A 158 -15.36 12.38 0.59
CA GLU A 158 -15.15 13.77 0.96
C GLU A 158 -15.89 14.11 2.26
N TYR A 159 -17.15 13.73 2.37
CA TYR A 159 -17.91 13.85 3.62
C TYR A 159 -17.25 13.13 4.79
N PHE A 160 -16.74 11.90 4.59
CA PHE A 160 -16.05 11.16 5.65
C PHE A 160 -14.78 11.86 6.11
N LEU A 161 -13.99 12.40 5.19
CA LEU A 161 -12.78 13.14 5.51
C LEU A 161 -13.10 14.42 6.28
N GLU A 162 -14.13 15.16 5.88
CA GLU A 162 -14.58 16.34 6.60
C GLU A 162 -15.00 16.01 8.03
N VAL A 163 -15.83 14.98 8.20
CA VAL A 163 -16.32 14.55 9.53
C VAL A 163 -15.16 14.06 10.39
N LEU A 164 -14.25 13.21 9.85
CA LEU A 164 -13.11 12.67 10.60
C LEU A 164 -12.16 13.77 11.06
N GLN A 165 -11.94 14.78 10.24
CA GLN A 165 -11.02 15.87 10.53
C GLN A 165 -11.64 17.01 11.34
N ASN A 166 -12.93 16.97 11.64
CA ASN A 166 -13.59 17.96 12.49
C ASN A 166 -13.34 17.64 13.98
N ARG A 167 -12.25 18.14 14.52
CA ARG A 167 -11.85 17.90 15.92
C ARG A 167 -12.73 18.60 16.95
N GLN A 168 -13.64 19.47 16.55
CA GLN A 168 -14.64 20.07 17.44
C GLN A 168 -15.75 19.07 17.80
N ILE A 169 -15.92 18.02 17.00
CA ILE A 169 -16.90 16.96 17.27
C ILE A 169 -16.20 15.80 18.00
N PRO A 170 -16.77 15.30 19.10
CA PRO A 170 -16.22 14.14 19.81
C PRO A 170 -16.08 12.92 18.88
N MET A 171 -14.99 12.14 19.04
CA MET A 171 -14.66 11.00 18.18
C MET A 171 -15.84 10.03 18.04
N ARG A 172 -16.54 9.69 19.12
CA ARG A 172 -17.70 8.82 19.11
C ARG A 172 -18.78 9.30 18.13
N LEU A 173 -19.05 10.60 18.10
CA LEU A 173 -20.06 11.17 17.23
C LEU A 173 -19.59 11.21 15.78
N ARG A 174 -18.29 11.45 15.53
CA ARG A 174 -17.71 11.34 14.18
C ARG A 174 -17.86 9.93 13.63
N MET A 175 -17.51 8.91 14.41
CA MET A 175 -17.66 7.50 14.01
C MET A 175 -19.12 7.14 13.74
N TRP A 176 -20.04 7.59 14.59
CA TRP A 176 -21.47 7.34 14.37
C TRP A 176 -21.98 7.97 13.07
N LYS A 177 -21.63 9.21 12.77
CA LYS A 177 -22.01 9.89 11.53
C LYS A 177 -21.51 9.15 10.29
N ILE A 178 -20.26 8.67 10.30
CA ILE A 178 -19.68 7.93 9.19
C ILE A 178 -20.39 6.60 9.00
N LEU A 179 -20.64 5.85 10.07
CA LEU A 179 -21.35 4.57 10.00
C LEU A 179 -22.79 4.75 9.49
N ALA A 180 -23.48 5.80 9.91
CA ALA A 180 -24.82 6.11 9.43
C ALA A 180 -24.81 6.42 7.92
N ALA A 181 -23.90 7.26 7.46
CA ALA A 181 -23.78 7.59 6.05
C ALA A 181 -23.36 6.36 5.19
N ALA A 182 -22.43 5.55 5.67
CA ALA A 182 -22.03 4.30 5.00
C ALA A 182 -23.21 3.33 4.87
N SER A 183 -24.05 3.23 5.92
CA SER A 183 -25.24 2.36 5.88
C SER A 183 -26.27 2.84 4.84
N ILE A 184 -26.46 4.17 4.72
CA ILE A 184 -27.35 4.73 3.71
C ILE A 184 -26.81 4.44 2.30
N LEU A 185 -25.52 4.68 2.07
CA LEU A 185 -24.89 4.40 0.78
C LEU A 185 -25.04 2.93 0.39
N SER A 186 -24.80 2.01 1.33
CA SER A 186 -24.95 0.57 1.11
C SER A 186 -26.38 0.17 0.72
N LEU A 187 -27.39 0.82 1.30
CA LEU A 187 -28.81 0.54 0.98
C LEU A 187 -29.21 1.07 -0.41
N ILE A 188 -28.53 2.09 -0.94
CA ILE A 188 -28.82 2.64 -2.26
C ILE A 188 -28.23 1.77 -3.37
N HIS A 189 -27.15 1.04 -3.09
CA HIS A 189 -26.39 0.26 -4.07
C HIS A 189 -26.55 -1.27 -3.92
N ILE A 190 -27.48 -1.74 -3.07
CA ILE A 190 -27.94 -3.14 -3.04
C ILE A 190 -29.17 -3.28 -3.93
#